data_e7e18d74fbcf29dfe07188e9105e2a09
#
_entry.id   e7e18d74fbcf29dfe07188e9105e2a09
#
_cell.length_a   1.000
_cell.length_b   1.000
_cell.length_c   1.000
_cell.angle_alpha   90.00
_cell.angle_beta   90.00
_cell.angle_gamma   90.00
#
_symmetry.space_group_name_H-M   'P 1'
#
loop_
_entity.id
_entity.type
_entity.pdbx_description
1 polymer ?
#
loop_
_entity_poly.entity_id
_entity_poly.type
_entity_poly.pdbx_seq_one_letter_code
_entity_poly.pdbx_strand_id
1 'polypeptide(L)'
;MAREFIQADVKGILMGWDAESGSGLPKLSNDSLAQIVKGFPDAFVGGFAGVDPWKGEMAIKETERAVKELGLMGLKFQPALQAFYPNDRHFYPLWEKCAELKIPVQFHTGTTGIGAGLPGGMGIKLEYCKPLLLDAVAADFPELTIIACHPSWPWQDEMIAVLIHKANVYNELSGWSPKYFSDALKKEIGGRLQDKFMFGSDYPALTHDRLFKDWDSLGLKPEVLEKIFYKNAQRILGLQ
;
A
#
# COMPACT_ATOMS: atom_id res chain seq x y z
N MET A 1 13.41 14.70 -3.72
CA MET A 1 12.46 13.63 -4.08
C MET A 1 12.19 13.58 -5.59
N ALA A 2 11.40 14.49 -6.22
CA ALA A 2 11.05 14.35 -7.65
C ALA A 2 12.25 14.15 -8.60
N ARG A 3 13.35 14.91 -8.42
CA ARG A 3 14.57 14.74 -9.21
C ARG A 3 15.18 13.34 -9.10
N GLU A 4 15.14 12.72 -7.93
CA GLU A 4 15.71 11.39 -7.70
C GLU A 4 14.88 10.30 -8.38
N PHE A 5 13.55 10.46 -8.42
CA PHE A 5 12.67 9.58 -9.18
C PHE A 5 12.95 9.68 -10.68
N ILE A 6 13.05 10.89 -11.22
CA ILE A 6 13.36 11.13 -12.63
C ILE A 6 14.76 10.56 -12.98
N GLN A 7 15.76 10.78 -12.13
CA GLN A 7 17.13 10.27 -12.35
C GLN A 7 17.22 8.74 -12.31
N ALA A 8 16.36 8.10 -11.51
CA ALA A 8 16.28 6.65 -11.39
C ALA A 8 15.36 6.01 -12.47
N ASP A 9 14.76 6.81 -13.35
CA ASP A 9 13.74 6.39 -14.32
C ASP A 9 12.55 5.66 -13.67
N VAL A 10 12.10 6.21 -12.53
CA VAL A 10 11.00 5.66 -11.73
C VAL A 10 9.83 6.61 -11.72
N LYS A 11 8.63 6.08 -11.91
CA LYS A 11 7.38 6.80 -11.68
C LYS A 11 6.81 6.39 -10.32
N GLY A 12 6.49 7.39 -9.49
CA GLY A 12 5.99 7.15 -8.13
C GLY A 12 4.48 7.36 -8.02
N ILE A 13 3.89 6.64 -7.06
CA ILE A 13 2.55 6.95 -6.52
C ILE A 13 2.78 7.43 -5.09
N LEU A 14 2.34 8.64 -4.80
CA LEU A 14 2.51 9.24 -3.49
C LEU A 14 1.42 8.78 -2.52
N MET A 15 1.80 8.59 -1.26
CA MET A 15 0.88 8.13 -0.21
C MET A 15 0.49 9.29 0.70
N GLY A 16 -0.82 9.51 0.86
CA GLY A 16 -1.40 10.41 1.84
C GLY A 16 -1.36 9.84 3.26
N TRP A 17 -1.57 10.70 4.23
CA TRP A 17 -1.51 10.33 5.63
C TRP A 17 -2.52 11.10 6.46
N ASP A 18 -3.43 10.39 7.14
CA ASP A 18 -4.32 10.94 8.16
C ASP A 18 -4.51 9.90 9.27
N ALA A 19 -3.93 10.14 10.42
CA ALA A 19 -4.04 9.31 11.62
C ALA A 19 -4.26 10.21 12.87
N GLU A 20 -4.97 11.33 12.70
CA GLU A 20 -5.18 12.29 13.77
C GLU A 20 -5.84 11.66 15.00
N SER A 21 -6.87 10.82 14.81
CA SER A 21 -7.58 10.17 15.91
C SER A 21 -6.71 9.19 16.70
N GLY A 22 -5.85 8.44 16.02
CA GLY A 22 -4.99 7.44 16.67
C GLY A 22 -3.69 8.01 17.23
N SER A 23 -3.12 9.03 16.58
CA SER A 23 -1.78 9.54 16.91
C SER A 23 -1.77 10.93 17.56
N GLY A 24 -2.83 11.71 17.41
CA GLY A 24 -2.86 13.13 17.77
C GLY A 24 -2.00 14.04 16.87
N LEU A 25 -1.36 13.49 15.83
CA LEU A 25 -0.54 14.25 14.90
C LEU A 25 -1.38 14.81 13.75
N PRO A 26 -1.06 15.99 13.22
CA PRO A 26 -1.81 16.59 12.12
C PRO A 26 -1.69 15.73 10.85
N LYS A 27 -2.78 15.67 10.08
CA LYS A 27 -2.81 14.98 8.79
C LYS A 27 -1.96 15.67 7.73
N LEU A 28 -1.51 14.92 6.74
CA LEU A 28 -1.07 15.47 5.47
C LEU A 28 -2.30 15.83 4.62
N SER A 29 -2.38 17.08 4.17
CA SER A 29 -3.49 17.53 3.31
C SER A 29 -3.53 16.80 1.98
N ASN A 30 -4.69 16.25 1.61
CA ASN A 30 -4.89 15.63 0.30
C ASN A 30 -4.78 16.66 -0.83
N ASP A 31 -5.12 17.94 -0.58
CA ASP A 31 -4.91 19.04 -1.54
C ASP A 31 -3.43 19.24 -1.82
N SER A 32 -2.59 19.25 -0.78
CA SER A 32 -1.13 19.35 -0.94
C SER A 32 -0.56 18.16 -1.70
N LEU A 33 -1.04 16.95 -1.39
CA LEU A 33 -0.65 15.73 -2.10
C LEU A 33 -0.98 15.83 -3.60
N ALA A 34 -2.21 16.22 -3.93
CA ALA A 34 -2.66 16.40 -5.31
C ALA A 34 -1.87 17.49 -6.05
N GLN A 35 -1.55 18.59 -5.37
CA GLN A 35 -0.70 19.65 -5.94
C GLN A 35 0.71 19.14 -6.26
N ILE A 36 1.31 18.32 -5.39
CA ILE A 36 2.63 17.74 -5.65
C ILE A 36 2.57 16.80 -6.86
N VAL A 37 1.57 15.91 -6.93
CA VAL A 37 1.40 15.01 -8.08
C VAL A 37 1.26 15.80 -9.38
N LYS A 38 0.39 16.80 -9.41
CA LYS A 38 0.17 17.65 -10.59
C LYS A 38 1.39 18.51 -10.95
N GLY A 39 2.17 18.93 -9.96
CA GLY A 39 3.36 19.77 -10.15
C GLY A 39 4.58 19.01 -10.69
N PHE A 40 4.62 17.68 -10.58
CA PHE A 40 5.74 16.86 -11.00
C PHE A 40 5.30 15.59 -11.77
N PRO A 41 4.61 15.75 -12.93
CA PRO A 41 4.04 14.61 -13.68
C PRO A 41 5.13 13.67 -14.25
N ASP A 42 6.36 14.17 -14.43
CA ASP A 42 7.48 13.34 -14.85
C ASP A 42 7.99 12.40 -13.75
N ALA A 43 7.69 12.70 -12.49
CA ALA A 43 8.10 11.89 -11.34
C ALA A 43 6.93 11.08 -10.74
N PHE A 44 5.72 11.64 -10.77
CA PHE A 44 4.57 11.03 -10.08
C PHE A 44 3.39 10.84 -11.02
N VAL A 45 2.90 9.61 -11.08
CA VAL A 45 1.74 9.23 -11.93
C VAL A 45 0.43 9.27 -11.17
N GLY A 46 0.45 9.42 -9.85
CA GLY A 46 -0.74 9.48 -9.03
C GLY A 46 -0.46 9.61 -7.53
N GLY A 47 -1.53 9.64 -6.76
CA GLY A 47 -1.48 9.66 -5.31
C GLY A 47 -2.65 8.92 -4.69
N PHE A 48 -2.43 8.30 -3.54
CA PHE A 48 -3.46 7.71 -2.71
C PHE A 48 -3.74 8.65 -1.54
N ALA A 49 -5.01 8.99 -1.34
CA ALA A 49 -5.42 9.89 -0.26
C ALA A 49 -5.21 9.25 1.12
N GLY A 50 -4.86 10.06 2.09
CA GLY A 50 -4.97 9.72 3.50
C GLY A 50 -6.32 10.15 4.04
N VAL A 51 -7.02 9.22 4.71
CA VAL A 51 -8.22 9.52 5.49
C VAL A 51 -8.14 8.79 6.83
N ASP A 52 -8.68 9.41 7.87
CA ASP A 52 -8.77 8.78 9.18
C ASP A 52 -10.13 8.06 9.30
N PRO A 53 -10.16 6.72 9.40
CA PRO A 53 -11.39 5.95 9.39
C PRO A 53 -12.32 6.28 10.57
N TRP A 54 -11.77 6.76 11.69
CA TRP A 54 -12.54 7.14 12.86
C TRP A 54 -13.40 8.40 12.67
N LYS A 55 -13.14 9.17 11.60
CA LYS A 55 -13.93 10.36 11.26
C LYS A 55 -15.27 10.04 10.59
N GLY A 56 -15.59 8.74 10.37
CA GLY A 56 -16.88 8.28 9.87
C GLY A 56 -17.33 8.98 8.58
N GLU A 57 -18.50 9.63 8.62
CA GLU A 57 -19.06 10.39 7.49
C GLU A 57 -18.09 11.43 6.89
N MET A 58 -17.24 12.04 7.71
CA MET A 58 -16.24 12.99 7.21
C MET A 58 -15.16 12.29 6.38
N ALA A 59 -14.75 11.08 6.77
CA ALA A 59 -13.80 10.27 5.99
C ALA A 59 -14.41 9.86 4.64
N ILE A 60 -15.70 9.46 4.62
CA ILE A 60 -16.41 9.10 3.39
C ILE A 60 -16.51 10.29 2.43
N LYS A 61 -16.90 11.47 2.93
CA LYS A 61 -16.98 12.70 2.13
C LYS A 61 -15.61 13.13 1.59
N GLU A 62 -14.58 13.05 2.44
CA GLU A 62 -13.21 13.37 2.00
C GLU A 62 -12.70 12.36 0.96
N THR A 63 -13.04 11.07 1.08
CA THR A 63 -12.73 10.07 0.06
C THR A 63 -13.34 10.45 -1.29
N GLU A 64 -14.62 10.77 -1.31
CA GLU A 64 -15.31 11.17 -2.54
C GLU A 64 -14.70 12.44 -3.15
N ARG A 65 -14.42 13.46 -2.32
CA ARG A 65 -13.76 14.70 -2.74
C ARG A 65 -12.35 14.44 -3.31
N ALA A 66 -11.56 13.64 -2.60
CA ALA A 66 -10.20 13.32 -3.00
C ALA A 66 -10.15 12.66 -4.40
N VAL A 67 -11.11 11.80 -4.69
CA VAL A 67 -11.20 11.13 -5.99
C VAL A 67 -11.78 12.05 -7.06
N LYS A 68 -12.96 12.64 -6.82
CA LYS A 68 -13.71 13.37 -7.86
C LYS A 68 -13.15 14.76 -8.15
N GLU A 69 -12.63 15.46 -7.12
CA GLU A 69 -12.18 16.84 -7.27
C GLU A 69 -10.65 16.96 -7.34
N LEU A 70 -9.91 16.14 -6.57
CA LEU A 70 -8.46 16.22 -6.52
C LEU A 70 -7.78 15.27 -7.52
N GLY A 71 -8.49 14.23 -8.01
CA GLY A 71 -7.97 13.24 -8.95
C GLY A 71 -7.01 12.23 -8.30
N LEU A 72 -7.14 12.01 -6.98
CA LEU A 72 -6.41 10.96 -6.29
C LEU A 72 -7.05 9.60 -6.60
N MET A 73 -6.23 8.55 -6.69
CA MET A 73 -6.61 7.31 -7.34
C MET A 73 -6.85 6.13 -6.39
N GLY A 74 -6.76 6.34 -5.09
CA GLY A 74 -6.96 5.31 -4.07
C GLY A 74 -6.83 5.86 -2.67
N LEU A 75 -6.94 4.98 -1.67
CA LEU A 75 -6.73 5.32 -0.27
C LEU A 75 -5.57 4.53 0.33
N LYS A 76 -4.81 5.16 1.24
CA LYS A 76 -3.76 4.53 2.06
C LYS A 76 -4.13 4.54 3.52
N PHE A 77 -4.00 3.36 4.17
CA PHE A 77 -4.18 3.19 5.61
C PHE A 77 -2.93 2.62 6.28
N GLN A 78 -2.72 3.04 7.52
CA GLN A 78 -1.73 2.49 8.44
C GLN A 78 -2.46 2.01 9.71
N PRO A 79 -3.05 0.79 9.68
CA PRO A 79 -3.97 0.34 10.72
C PRO A 79 -3.38 0.36 12.13
N ALA A 80 -2.07 0.07 12.30
CA ALA A 80 -1.43 0.09 13.59
C ALA A 80 -1.36 1.50 14.22
N LEU A 81 -1.11 2.54 13.41
CA LEU A 81 -1.06 3.92 13.88
C LEU A 81 -2.47 4.52 14.02
N GLN A 82 -3.37 4.17 13.12
CA GLN A 82 -4.78 4.58 13.16
C GLN A 82 -5.60 3.79 14.18
N ALA A 83 -5.01 2.73 14.79
CA ALA A 83 -5.57 1.91 15.85
C ALA A 83 -6.94 1.27 15.50
N PHE A 84 -7.05 0.64 14.32
CA PHE A 84 -8.29 0.00 13.88
C PHE A 84 -8.06 -1.35 13.20
N TYR A 85 -9.06 -2.22 13.26
CA TYR A 85 -9.09 -3.46 12.49
C TYR A 85 -9.77 -3.23 11.15
N PRO A 86 -9.12 -3.47 10.00
CA PRO A 86 -9.72 -3.30 8.68
C PRO A 86 -11.05 -4.07 8.47
N ASN A 87 -11.21 -5.21 9.14
CA ASN A 87 -12.40 -6.05 9.07
C ASN A 87 -13.46 -5.74 10.14
N ASP A 88 -13.29 -4.67 10.92
CA ASP A 88 -14.37 -4.20 11.80
C ASP A 88 -15.48 -3.56 10.95
N ARG A 89 -16.71 -4.07 11.11
CA ARG A 89 -17.88 -3.61 10.34
C ARG A 89 -18.21 -2.14 10.53
N HIS A 90 -17.70 -1.53 11.59
CA HIS A 90 -17.81 -0.08 11.81
C HIS A 90 -17.24 0.73 10.62
N PHE A 91 -16.19 0.21 9.97
CA PHE A 91 -15.50 0.89 8.86
C PHE A 91 -16.02 0.46 7.48
N TYR A 92 -16.92 -0.51 7.39
CA TYR A 92 -17.46 -1.03 6.12
C TYR A 92 -18.09 0.03 5.22
N PRO A 93 -18.81 1.05 5.73
CA PRO A 93 -19.32 2.13 4.88
C PRO A 93 -18.23 2.87 4.09
N LEU A 94 -16.99 2.90 4.61
CA LEU A 94 -15.84 3.46 3.88
C LEU A 94 -15.37 2.53 2.76
N TRP A 95 -15.37 1.20 3.00
CA TRP A 95 -15.03 0.21 1.97
C TRP A 95 -16.09 0.16 0.87
N GLU A 96 -17.39 0.26 1.22
CA GLU A 96 -18.50 0.39 0.27
C GLU A 96 -18.28 1.61 -0.64
N LYS A 97 -17.93 2.77 -0.08
CA LYS A 97 -17.64 3.98 -0.86
C LYS A 97 -16.45 3.79 -1.81
N CYS A 98 -15.39 3.11 -1.36
CA CYS A 98 -14.24 2.81 -2.22
C CYS A 98 -14.61 1.88 -3.37
N ALA A 99 -15.42 0.85 -3.12
CA ALA A 99 -15.93 -0.05 -4.15
C ALA A 99 -16.84 0.68 -5.16
N GLU A 100 -17.76 1.54 -4.68
CA GLU A 100 -18.61 2.40 -5.51
C GLU A 100 -17.78 3.29 -6.44
N LEU A 101 -16.73 3.91 -5.91
CA LEU A 101 -15.82 4.78 -6.66
C LEU A 101 -14.82 3.99 -7.52
N LYS A 102 -14.79 2.65 -7.40
CA LYS A 102 -13.86 1.74 -8.10
C LYS A 102 -12.39 2.11 -7.88
N ILE A 103 -12.05 2.52 -6.67
CA ILE A 103 -10.68 2.86 -6.28
C ILE A 103 -10.08 1.76 -5.40
N PRO A 104 -8.78 1.49 -5.52
CA PRO A 104 -8.07 0.56 -4.64
C PRO A 104 -7.91 1.13 -3.23
N VAL A 105 -7.85 0.22 -2.26
CA VAL A 105 -7.49 0.53 -0.88
C VAL A 105 -6.20 -0.18 -0.51
N GLN A 106 -5.21 0.59 -0.04
CA GLN A 106 -3.92 0.05 0.38
C GLN A 106 -3.80 0.07 1.89
N PHE A 107 -3.49 -1.08 2.48
CA PHE A 107 -3.26 -1.24 3.92
C PHE A 107 -1.81 -1.61 4.20
N HIS A 108 -1.21 -0.95 5.19
CA HIS A 108 0.03 -1.44 5.78
C HIS A 108 -0.20 -2.81 6.41
N THR A 109 0.67 -3.78 6.16
CA THR A 109 0.65 -5.11 6.75
C THR A 109 2.02 -5.51 7.30
N GLY A 110 2.02 -6.34 8.32
CA GLY A 110 3.25 -6.73 9.00
C GLY A 110 3.71 -5.74 10.07
N THR A 111 4.97 -5.85 10.46
CA THR A 111 5.58 -4.92 11.42
C THR A 111 5.77 -3.54 10.81
N THR A 112 5.84 -2.53 11.67
CA THR A 112 6.09 -1.15 11.25
C THR A 112 7.36 -0.60 11.90
N GLY A 113 8.05 0.31 11.18
CA GLY A 113 9.14 1.08 11.73
C GLY A 113 8.70 2.15 12.74
N ILE A 114 7.40 2.53 12.73
CA ILE A 114 6.86 3.53 13.65
C ILE A 114 6.84 2.95 15.06
N GLY A 115 7.49 3.64 16.01
CA GLY A 115 7.62 3.19 17.39
C GLY A 115 8.62 2.05 17.62
N ALA A 116 9.26 1.52 16.57
CA ALA A 116 10.21 0.41 16.70
C ALA A 116 11.39 0.79 17.61
N GLY A 117 11.72 -0.09 18.55
CA GLY A 117 12.81 0.12 19.52
C GLY A 117 12.46 1.05 20.69
N LEU A 118 11.26 1.64 20.72
CA LEU A 118 10.81 2.48 21.83
C LEU A 118 10.00 1.66 22.85
N PRO A 119 10.01 2.06 24.15
CA PRO A 119 9.22 1.39 25.18
C PRO A 119 7.75 1.30 24.78
N GLY A 120 7.19 0.08 24.81
CA GLY A 120 5.80 -0.17 24.40
C GLY A 120 5.48 0.15 22.94
N GLY A 121 6.51 0.37 22.07
CA GLY A 121 6.31 0.70 20.66
C GLY A 121 5.46 1.96 20.45
N MET A 122 5.52 2.93 21.33
CA MET A 122 4.62 4.13 21.35
C MET A 122 3.13 3.77 21.47
N GLY A 123 2.78 2.65 22.08
CA GLY A 123 1.40 2.18 22.19
C GLY A 123 0.84 1.51 20.93
N ILE A 124 1.63 1.35 19.89
CA ILE A 124 1.22 0.72 18.63
C ILE A 124 1.07 -0.79 18.82
N LYS A 125 -0.05 -1.33 18.33
CA LYS A 125 -0.35 -2.76 18.35
C LYS A 125 -0.24 -3.33 16.94
N LEU A 126 0.70 -4.27 16.73
CA LEU A 126 0.94 -4.88 15.43
C LEU A 126 -0.21 -5.77 14.94
N GLU A 127 -1.08 -6.23 15.85
CA GLU A 127 -2.22 -7.09 15.50
C GLU A 127 -3.18 -6.45 14.47
N TYR A 128 -3.26 -5.13 14.41
CA TYR A 128 -4.04 -4.41 13.40
C TYR A 128 -3.52 -4.58 11.96
N CYS A 129 -2.28 -5.06 11.82
CA CYS A 129 -1.60 -5.22 10.53
C CYS A 129 -1.48 -6.67 10.08
N LYS A 130 -2.25 -7.61 10.67
CA LYS A 130 -2.26 -9.02 10.25
C LYS A 130 -2.93 -9.17 8.89
N PRO A 131 -2.33 -9.91 7.94
CA PRO A 131 -2.90 -10.10 6.60
C PRO A 131 -4.28 -10.75 6.58
N LEU A 132 -4.57 -11.67 7.50
CA LEU A 132 -5.87 -12.32 7.60
C LEU A 132 -7.04 -11.35 7.88
N LEU A 133 -6.80 -10.15 8.38
CA LEU A 133 -7.83 -9.11 8.49
C LEU A 133 -8.31 -8.67 7.10
N LEU A 134 -7.43 -8.69 6.10
CA LEU A 134 -7.78 -8.33 4.72
C LEU A 134 -8.54 -9.46 4.01
N ASP A 135 -8.37 -10.72 4.43
CA ASP A 135 -9.13 -11.86 3.90
C ASP A 135 -10.63 -11.65 4.10
N ALA A 136 -11.04 -11.23 5.30
CA ALA A 136 -12.44 -10.96 5.62
C ALA A 136 -12.99 -9.79 4.79
N VAL A 137 -12.25 -8.67 4.70
CA VAL A 137 -12.68 -7.52 3.87
C VAL A 137 -12.81 -7.92 2.40
N ALA A 138 -11.85 -8.68 1.88
CA ALA A 138 -11.87 -9.13 0.48
C ALA A 138 -13.03 -10.09 0.17
N ALA A 139 -13.48 -10.86 1.16
CA ALA A 139 -14.63 -11.76 1.02
C ALA A 139 -15.95 -10.98 1.00
N ASP A 140 -16.06 -9.97 1.87
CA ASP A 140 -17.27 -9.15 1.99
C ASP A 140 -17.40 -8.11 0.86
N PHE A 141 -16.28 -7.71 0.23
CA PHE A 141 -16.20 -6.73 -0.86
C PHE A 141 -15.44 -7.31 -2.08
N PRO A 142 -16.03 -8.24 -2.84
CA PRO A 142 -15.34 -8.90 -3.96
C PRO A 142 -14.96 -7.95 -5.10
N GLU A 143 -15.65 -6.81 -5.24
CA GLU A 143 -15.37 -5.78 -6.25
C GLU A 143 -14.27 -4.80 -5.80
N LEU A 144 -13.88 -4.79 -4.53
CA LEU A 144 -12.88 -3.89 -4.00
C LEU A 144 -11.47 -4.42 -4.29
N THR A 145 -10.66 -3.61 -4.95
CA THR A 145 -9.22 -3.90 -5.10
C THR A 145 -8.50 -3.56 -3.80
N ILE A 146 -7.90 -4.57 -3.17
CA ILE A 146 -7.16 -4.44 -1.91
C ILE A 146 -5.68 -4.65 -2.18
N ILE A 147 -4.84 -3.75 -1.68
CA ILE A 147 -3.39 -3.81 -1.79
C ILE A 147 -2.80 -3.91 -0.39
N ALA A 148 -2.19 -5.05 -0.06
CA ALA A 148 -1.36 -5.16 1.13
C ALA A 148 -0.01 -4.48 0.86
N CYS A 149 0.48 -3.68 1.79
CA CYS A 149 1.73 -2.95 1.67
C CYS A 149 2.80 -3.61 2.54
N HIS A 150 3.97 -3.77 1.97
CA HIS A 150 5.13 -4.48 2.48
C HIS A 150 5.02 -6.02 2.44
N PRO A 151 6.13 -6.75 2.67
CA PRO A 151 6.12 -8.22 2.62
C PRO A 151 5.44 -8.89 3.83
N SER A 152 4.73 -8.13 4.66
CA SER A 152 3.92 -8.62 5.80
C SER A 152 4.72 -9.38 6.87
N TRP A 153 6.02 -9.11 7.06
CA TRP A 153 6.80 -9.77 8.10
C TRP A 153 6.21 -9.51 9.50
N PRO A 154 6.04 -10.51 10.40
CA PRO A 154 6.47 -11.91 10.25
C PRO A 154 5.40 -12.82 9.62
N TRP A 155 4.25 -12.31 9.17
CA TRP A 155 3.10 -13.08 8.67
C TRP A 155 3.11 -13.29 7.15
N GLN A 156 4.29 -13.50 6.54
CA GLN A 156 4.43 -13.67 5.10
C GLN A 156 3.63 -14.87 4.57
N ASP A 157 3.59 -15.98 5.29
CA ASP A 157 2.83 -17.17 4.89
C ASP A 157 1.32 -16.94 4.95
N GLU A 158 0.82 -16.16 5.91
CA GLU A 158 -0.59 -15.73 5.93
C GLU A 158 -0.91 -14.88 4.69
N MET A 159 -0.03 -13.93 4.35
CA MET A 159 -0.23 -13.09 3.17
C MET A 159 -0.23 -13.92 1.89
N ILE A 160 0.67 -14.88 1.75
CA ILE A 160 0.68 -15.83 0.63
C ILE A 160 -0.65 -16.58 0.54
N ALA A 161 -1.16 -17.08 1.66
CA ALA A 161 -2.45 -17.79 1.70
C ALA A 161 -3.60 -16.90 1.22
N VAL A 162 -3.66 -15.63 1.66
CA VAL A 162 -4.65 -14.65 1.22
C VAL A 162 -4.53 -14.38 -0.28
N LEU A 163 -3.33 -14.17 -0.80
CA LEU A 163 -3.07 -13.90 -2.23
C LEU A 163 -3.49 -15.07 -3.12
N ILE A 164 -3.30 -16.30 -2.66
CA ILE A 164 -3.73 -17.51 -3.36
C ILE A 164 -5.25 -17.60 -3.41
N HIS A 165 -5.91 -17.26 -2.30
CA HIS A 165 -7.34 -17.46 -2.13
C HIS A 165 -8.20 -16.33 -2.71
N LYS A 166 -7.72 -15.07 -2.66
CA LYS A 166 -8.48 -13.88 -3.03
C LYS A 166 -8.02 -13.31 -4.38
N ALA A 167 -8.91 -13.26 -5.36
CA ALA A 167 -8.60 -12.68 -6.67
C ALA A 167 -8.34 -11.17 -6.60
N ASN A 168 -9.05 -10.47 -5.71
CA ASN A 168 -9.04 -9.02 -5.54
C ASN A 168 -8.00 -8.48 -4.54
N VAL A 169 -7.10 -9.33 -4.01
CA VAL A 169 -6.01 -8.92 -3.13
C VAL A 169 -4.66 -8.99 -3.86
N TYR A 170 -3.86 -7.96 -3.70
CA TYR A 170 -2.51 -7.80 -4.26
C TYR A 170 -1.53 -7.41 -3.17
N ASN A 171 -0.22 -7.52 -3.42
CA ASN A 171 0.80 -7.14 -2.45
C ASN A 171 1.87 -6.26 -3.09
N GLU A 172 2.10 -5.11 -2.49
CA GLU A 172 3.15 -4.17 -2.83
C GLU A 172 4.33 -4.38 -1.86
N LEU A 173 5.54 -4.61 -2.38
CA LEU A 173 6.68 -5.18 -1.64
C LEU A 173 7.70 -4.14 -1.16
N SER A 174 7.28 -2.92 -0.91
CA SER A 174 8.14 -1.85 -0.39
C SER A 174 8.62 -2.05 1.05
N GLY A 175 9.47 -1.15 1.52
CA GLY A 175 9.93 -1.07 2.91
C GLY A 175 10.99 -2.08 3.31
N TRP A 176 11.25 -3.09 2.50
CA TRP A 176 12.21 -4.16 2.75
C TRP A 176 13.06 -4.43 1.51
N SER A 177 14.34 -4.70 1.73
CA SER A 177 15.15 -5.28 0.66
C SER A 177 14.69 -6.72 0.41
N PRO A 178 14.52 -7.14 -0.88
CA PRO A 178 14.11 -8.50 -1.22
C PRO A 178 15.07 -9.60 -0.74
N LYS A 179 16.27 -9.24 -0.34
CA LYS A 179 17.22 -10.16 0.32
C LYS A 179 16.65 -10.79 1.59
N TYR A 180 15.80 -10.04 2.30
CA TYR A 180 15.21 -10.46 3.57
C TYR A 180 13.84 -11.12 3.43
N PHE A 181 13.34 -11.29 2.22
CA PHE A 181 12.12 -12.04 1.98
C PHE A 181 12.32 -13.52 2.32
N SER A 182 11.30 -14.18 2.87
CA SER A 182 11.34 -15.61 3.11
C SER A 182 11.48 -16.38 1.79
N ASP A 183 12.02 -17.61 1.86
CA ASP A 183 12.14 -18.45 0.67
C ASP A 183 10.77 -18.79 0.08
N ALA A 184 9.74 -18.94 0.91
CA ALA A 184 8.36 -19.13 0.48
C ALA A 184 7.88 -17.93 -0.36
N LEU A 185 8.11 -16.69 0.11
CA LEU A 185 7.72 -15.48 -0.60
C LEU A 185 8.50 -15.36 -1.93
N LYS A 186 9.82 -15.56 -1.94
CA LYS A 186 10.64 -15.54 -3.16
C LYS A 186 10.17 -16.54 -4.19
N LYS A 187 9.81 -17.77 -3.75
CA LYS A 187 9.26 -18.81 -4.62
C LYS A 187 7.94 -18.37 -5.28
N GLU A 188 7.04 -17.78 -4.52
CA GLU A 188 5.75 -17.34 -5.04
C GLU A 188 5.87 -16.13 -5.98
N ILE A 189 6.80 -15.21 -5.70
CA ILE A 189 7.13 -14.06 -6.57
C ILE A 189 7.61 -14.56 -7.95
N GLY A 190 8.51 -15.53 -7.99
CA GLY A 190 9.03 -16.11 -9.25
C GLY A 190 8.11 -17.13 -9.89
N GLY A 191 7.00 -17.51 -9.21
CA GLY A 191 6.13 -18.62 -9.57
C GLY A 191 4.70 -18.22 -9.86
N ARG A 192 3.76 -18.90 -9.21
CA ARG A 192 2.32 -18.81 -9.50
C ARG A 192 1.67 -17.47 -9.15
N LEU A 193 2.26 -16.69 -8.24
CA LEU A 193 1.72 -15.39 -7.80
C LEU A 193 2.40 -14.18 -8.46
N GLN A 194 3.22 -14.38 -9.49
CA GLN A 194 3.95 -13.32 -10.18
C GLN A 194 3.08 -12.13 -10.67
N ASP A 195 1.78 -12.36 -10.86
CA ASP A 195 0.81 -11.35 -11.27
C ASP A 195 0.14 -10.62 -10.08
N LYS A 196 0.53 -10.95 -8.86
CA LYS A 196 -0.02 -10.39 -7.62
C LYS A 196 0.88 -9.38 -6.93
N PHE A 197 2.17 -9.33 -7.29
CA PHE A 197 3.15 -8.49 -6.62
C PHE A 197 3.48 -7.23 -7.41
N MET A 198 3.71 -6.13 -6.68
CA MET A 198 4.13 -4.84 -7.22
C MET A 198 5.39 -4.36 -6.52
N PHE A 199 6.25 -3.68 -7.26
CA PHE A 199 7.39 -2.97 -6.70
C PHE A 199 6.96 -1.70 -5.96
N GLY A 200 7.65 -1.39 -4.89
CA GLY A 200 7.64 -0.10 -4.22
C GLY A 200 8.94 0.12 -3.48
N SER A 201 9.25 1.36 -3.17
CA SER A 201 10.49 1.74 -2.50
C SER A 201 10.30 2.07 -1.02
N ASP A 202 9.11 2.52 -0.61
CA ASP A 202 8.89 3.15 0.69
C ASP A 202 9.87 4.32 0.91
N TYR A 203 10.11 5.07 -0.18
CA TYR A 203 11.04 6.20 -0.18
C TYR A 203 10.62 7.24 0.89
N PRO A 204 11.54 7.78 1.68
CA PRO A 204 13.01 7.74 1.51
C PRO A 204 13.72 6.61 2.29
N ALA A 205 13.03 5.63 2.84
CA ALA A 205 13.62 4.58 3.67
C ALA A 205 14.69 3.77 2.90
N LEU A 206 14.44 3.47 1.62
CA LEU A 206 15.37 2.77 0.74
C LEU A 206 15.56 3.54 -0.57
N THR A 207 16.80 3.58 -1.08
CA THR A 207 17.11 4.21 -2.37
C THR A 207 16.78 3.27 -3.53
N HIS A 208 16.39 3.83 -4.68
CA HIS A 208 16.05 3.06 -5.88
C HIS A 208 17.22 2.21 -6.36
N ASP A 209 18.42 2.77 -6.45
CA ASP A 209 19.64 2.05 -6.89
C ASP A 209 19.94 0.82 -6.05
N ARG A 210 19.77 0.93 -4.74
CA ARG A 210 19.93 -0.21 -3.83
C ARG A 210 18.89 -1.27 -4.09
N LEU A 211 17.63 -0.87 -4.18
CA LEU A 211 16.53 -1.81 -4.40
C LEU A 211 16.68 -2.54 -5.72
N PHE A 212 17.01 -1.86 -6.82
CA PHE A 212 17.20 -2.51 -8.11
C PHE A 212 18.31 -3.56 -8.05
N LYS A 213 19.47 -3.24 -7.47
CA LYS A 213 20.55 -4.22 -7.26
C LYS A 213 20.11 -5.42 -6.41
N ASP A 214 19.29 -5.17 -5.39
CA ASP A 214 18.81 -6.22 -4.51
C ASP A 214 17.78 -7.11 -5.23
N TRP A 215 16.92 -6.55 -6.07
CA TRP A 215 15.99 -7.30 -6.90
C TRP A 215 16.69 -8.13 -7.98
N ASP A 216 17.69 -7.57 -8.67
CA ASP A 216 18.50 -8.27 -9.66
C ASP A 216 19.22 -9.49 -9.05
N SER A 217 19.64 -9.38 -7.78
CA SER A 217 20.31 -10.46 -7.06
C SER A 217 19.44 -11.69 -6.78
N LEU A 218 18.11 -11.59 -6.95
CA LEU A 218 17.20 -12.74 -6.81
C LEU A 218 17.24 -13.70 -8.00
N GLY A 219 17.84 -13.31 -9.13
CA GLY A 219 17.95 -14.16 -10.33
C GLY A 219 16.59 -14.51 -10.95
N LEU A 220 15.58 -13.64 -10.79
CA LEU A 220 14.28 -13.81 -11.41
C LEU A 220 14.37 -13.62 -12.94
N LYS A 221 13.46 -14.25 -13.66
CA LYS A 221 13.37 -14.08 -15.12
C LYS A 221 13.02 -12.63 -15.46
N PRO A 222 13.54 -12.06 -16.56
CA PRO A 222 13.26 -10.69 -16.96
C PRO A 222 11.76 -10.36 -17.06
N GLU A 223 10.97 -11.27 -17.61
CA GLU A 223 9.51 -11.09 -17.73
C GLU A 223 8.79 -11.03 -16.38
N VAL A 224 9.33 -11.68 -15.33
CA VAL A 224 8.81 -11.59 -13.96
C VAL A 224 9.18 -10.24 -13.33
N LEU A 225 10.42 -9.78 -13.52
CA LEU A 225 10.85 -8.47 -13.06
C LEU A 225 10.03 -7.34 -13.69
N GLU A 226 9.76 -7.40 -14.99
CA GLU A 226 8.88 -6.43 -15.67
C GLU A 226 7.47 -6.42 -15.07
N LYS A 227 6.89 -7.58 -14.76
CA LYS A 227 5.59 -7.66 -14.08
C LYS A 227 5.62 -6.93 -12.75
N ILE A 228 6.63 -7.21 -11.93
CA ILE A 228 6.75 -6.65 -10.58
C ILE A 228 7.03 -5.15 -10.64
N PHE A 229 7.95 -4.70 -11.49
CA PHE A 229 8.39 -3.32 -11.53
C PHE A 229 7.34 -2.35 -12.08
N TYR A 230 6.51 -2.78 -13.06
CA TYR A 230 5.53 -1.86 -13.65
C TYR A 230 4.25 -2.51 -14.21
N LYS A 231 4.31 -3.67 -14.90
CA LYS A 231 3.13 -4.22 -15.60
C LYS A 231 1.96 -4.53 -14.65
N ASN A 232 2.24 -5.08 -13.48
CA ASN A 232 1.19 -5.35 -12.51
C ASN A 232 0.56 -4.07 -11.97
N ALA A 233 1.36 -3.05 -11.63
CA ALA A 233 0.85 -1.76 -11.19
C ALA A 233 -0.01 -1.12 -12.29
N GLN A 234 0.45 -1.11 -13.55
CA GLN A 234 -0.33 -0.61 -14.69
C GLN A 234 -1.68 -1.31 -14.79
N ARG A 235 -1.71 -2.63 -14.76
CA ARG A 235 -2.95 -3.42 -14.86
C ARG A 235 -3.88 -3.22 -13.66
N ILE A 236 -3.34 -3.27 -12.43
CA ILE A 236 -4.14 -3.23 -11.19
C ILE A 236 -4.70 -1.84 -10.94
N LEU A 237 -3.94 -0.80 -11.29
CA LEU A 237 -4.27 0.60 -11.03
C LEU A 237 -4.81 1.33 -12.27
N GLY A 238 -4.90 0.64 -13.43
CA GLY A 238 -5.39 1.25 -14.67
C GLY A 238 -4.48 2.35 -15.21
N LEU A 239 -3.16 2.25 -14.98
CA LEU A 239 -2.18 3.22 -15.49
C LEU A 239 -1.85 2.94 -16.96
N GLN A 240 -1.61 4.02 -17.71
CA GLN A 240 -1.17 3.98 -19.11
C GLN A 240 0.34 4.03 -19.24
#